data_81036164875724aea3763aa169b968df
#
_entry.id   81036164875724aea3763aa169b968df
#
_cell.length_a   1.000
_cell.length_b   1.000
_cell.length_c   1.000
_cell.angle_alpha   90.00
_cell.angle_beta   90.00
_cell.angle_gamma   90.00
#
_symmetry.space_group_name_H-M   'P 1'
#
loop_
_entity.id
_entity.type
_entity.pdbx_description
1 polymer ?
#
loop_
_entity_poly.entity_id
_entity_poly.type
_entity_poly.pdbx_seq_one_letter_code
_entity_poly.pdbx_strand_id
1 'polypeptide(L)'
;MKGALALLITGGTENWAPGRWRERFTRVCPERPVALIGDDAIDPLLVRYAAVWKPKPGALRQFPKLEVIFNLGAGVDAVVADATLPDVPLVRVAVDDLTRRMTEYVVMHVLMHHRRQGYYTGSQHNRVWAPKLQWAARDLRVGVMGLGVLGRDAAQVLARIGFDVAGWSNTPKSVPGIACYAGPQLGEFLARTDVLVCLLPLTPQTRGILNRKTFDKLARDGKLGGPVIINAGRGGLQVEDDILGCLDDGTLAAATLDVFGTEPLPADSPFWAHPKVTLSPHNAADTDPDAISVYVAEQIAAFERGEPLQNVVDRKTGY
;
A
#
# COMPACT_ATOMS: atom_id res chain seq x y z
N MET A 1 -25.09 17.30 -22.87
CA MET A 1 -24.65 15.89 -22.70
C MET A 1 -23.58 15.91 -21.61
N LYS A 2 -23.69 15.06 -20.59
CA LYS A 2 -22.63 14.98 -19.55
C LYS A 2 -21.31 14.48 -20.18
N GLY A 3 -20.19 14.96 -19.66
CA GLY A 3 -18.87 14.55 -20.14
C GLY A 3 -18.63 13.04 -19.96
N ALA A 4 -17.95 12.42 -20.91
CA ALA A 4 -17.67 10.98 -20.90
C ALA A 4 -16.56 10.61 -19.92
N LEU A 5 -16.62 9.36 -19.43
CA LEU A 5 -15.61 8.71 -18.59
C LEU A 5 -14.82 7.71 -19.43
N ALA A 6 -13.51 7.93 -19.59
CA ALA A 6 -12.60 6.98 -20.21
C ALA A 6 -11.96 6.07 -19.16
N LEU A 7 -11.92 4.77 -19.44
CA LEU A 7 -11.27 3.75 -18.62
C LEU A 7 -9.96 3.34 -19.28
N LEU A 8 -8.82 3.62 -18.64
CA LEU A 8 -7.49 3.22 -19.07
C LEU A 8 -6.93 2.22 -18.06
N ILE A 9 -7.28 0.96 -18.21
CA ILE A 9 -6.98 -0.11 -17.26
C ILE A 9 -6.11 -1.14 -17.95
N THR A 10 -4.90 -1.31 -17.43
CA THR A 10 -3.94 -2.29 -17.97
C THR A 10 -3.76 -3.42 -16.96
N GLY A 11 -4.03 -4.66 -17.42
CA GLY A 11 -3.96 -5.85 -16.56
C GLY A 11 -5.16 -5.96 -15.60
N GLY A 12 -5.05 -6.87 -14.66
CA GLY A 12 -6.12 -7.27 -13.75
C GLY A 12 -6.81 -8.55 -14.20
N THR A 13 -7.15 -9.37 -13.23
CA THR A 13 -7.84 -10.66 -13.43
C THR A 13 -9.17 -10.64 -12.70
N GLU A 14 -10.07 -11.56 -13.05
CA GLU A 14 -11.35 -11.73 -12.36
C GLU A 14 -12.12 -10.42 -12.18
N ASN A 15 -12.28 -10.00 -10.91
CA ASN A 15 -13.01 -8.80 -10.54
C ASN A 15 -12.34 -7.49 -11.01
N TRP A 16 -11.02 -7.51 -11.24
CA TRP A 16 -10.25 -6.36 -11.73
C TRP A 16 -10.07 -6.34 -13.26
N ALA A 17 -10.65 -7.30 -13.99
CA ALA A 17 -10.60 -7.34 -15.45
C ALA A 17 -11.21 -6.06 -16.06
N PRO A 18 -10.59 -5.48 -17.13
CA PRO A 18 -11.03 -4.21 -17.73
C PRO A 18 -12.52 -4.17 -18.08
N GLY A 19 -13.07 -5.24 -18.65
CA GLY A 19 -14.50 -5.33 -18.99
C GLY A 19 -15.43 -5.24 -17.78
N ARG A 20 -15.01 -5.80 -16.62
CA ARG A 20 -15.76 -5.69 -15.37
C ARG A 20 -15.81 -4.26 -14.85
N TRP A 21 -14.77 -3.49 -15.04
CA TRP A 21 -14.76 -2.05 -14.70
C TRP A 21 -15.74 -1.27 -15.56
N ARG A 22 -15.81 -1.55 -16.86
CA ARG A 22 -16.80 -0.94 -17.76
C ARG A 22 -18.23 -1.22 -17.29
N GLU A 23 -18.55 -2.47 -16.98
CA GLU A 23 -19.87 -2.87 -16.46
C GLU A 23 -20.24 -2.07 -15.19
N ARG A 24 -19.31 -1.97 -14.23
CA ARG A 24 -19.52 -1.24 -12.98
C ARG A 24 -19.76 0.24 -13.20
N PHE A 25 -18.88 0.90 -13.94
CA PHE A 25 -19.03 2.33 -14.20
C PHE A 25 -20.28 2.65 -15.02
N THR A 26 -20.67 1.81 -15.98
CA THR A 26 -21.94 1.97 -16.70
C THR A 26 -23.13 1.89 -15.76
N ARG A 27 -23.09 1.02 -14.75
CA ARG A 27 -24.14 0.87 -13.75
C ARG A 27 -24.23 2.07 -12.79
N VAL A 28 -23.09 2.59 -12.29
CA VAL A 28 -23.06 3.69 -11.32
C VAL A 28 -23.13 5.09 -11.96
N CYS A 29 -22.85 5.19 -13.26
CA CYS A 29 -22.89 6.43 -14.04
C CYS A 29 -23.80 6.31 -15.29
N PRO A 30 -25.08 5.92 -15.16
CA PRO A 30 -25.94 5.59 -16.31
C PRO A 30 -26.22 6.80 -17.23
N GLU A 31 -25.99 8.01 -16.73
CA GLU A 31 -26.28 9.27 -17.46
C GLU A 31 -25.12 9.76 -18.33
N ARG A 32 -23.97 9.05 -18.35
CA ARG A 32 -22.78 9.45 -19.12
C ARG A 32 -22.22 8.29 -19.95
N PRO A 33 -21.62 8.56 -21.12
CA PRO A 33 -20.86 7.55 -21.82
C PRO A 33 -19.65 7.06 -21.00
N VAL A 34 -19.49 5.73 -20.91
CA VAL A 34 -18.33 5.06 -20.32
C VAL A 34 -17.65 4.24 -21.41
N ALA A 35 -16.37 4.49 -21.67
CA ALA A 35 -15.63 3.82 -22.72
C ALA A 35 -14.35 3.17 -22.16
N LEU A 36 -14.15 1.89 -22.43
CA LEU A 36 -12.90 1.18 -22.18
C LEU A 36 -11.98 1.44 -23.38
N ILE A 37 -10.89 2.16 -23.13
CA ILE A 37 -9.96 2.58 -24.18
C ILE A 37 -9.17 1.39 -24.71
N GLY A 38 -9.25 1.18 -26.01
CA GLY A 38 -8.71 0.03 -26.72
C GLY A 38 -9.80 -0.90 -27.27
N ASP A 39 -10.95 -0.98 -26.60
CA ASP A 39 -12.08 -1.82 -27.00
C ASP A 39 -13.25 -0.99 -27.56
N ASP A 40 -13.50 0.18 -26.97
CA ASP A 40 -14.62 1.04 -27.33
C ASP A 40 -14.16 2.27 -28.14
N ALA A 41 -14.90 2.61 -29.20
CA ALA A 41 -14.72 3.87 -29.92
C ALA A 41 -15.41 5.01 -29.16
N ILE A 42 -14.67 6.10 -28.89
CA ILE A 42 -15.21 7.33 -28.31
C ILE A 42 -14.53 8.54 -28.92
N ASP A 43 -15.30 9.60 -29.14
CA ASP A 43 -14.73 10.89 -29.53
C ASP A 43 -13.90 11.46 -28.36
N PRO A 44 -12.58 11.65 -28.53
CA PRO A 44 -11.72 12.21 -27.47
C PRO A 44 -12.16 13.58 -26.96
N LEU A 45 -12.89 14.36 -27.75
CA LEU A 45 -13.42 15.67 -27.35
C LEU A 45 -14.57 15.60 -26.36
N LEU A 46 -15.19 14.43 -26.19
CA LEU A 46 -16.26 14.22 -25.21
C LEU A 46 -15.73 13.80 -23.84
N VAL A 47 -14.48 13.31 -23.75
CA VAL A 47 -13.89 12.78 -22.53
C VAL A 47 -13.49 13.92 -21.60
N ARG A 48 -14.12 13.99 -20.43
CA ARG A 48 -13.81 14.93 -19.36
C ARG A 48 -13.20 14.26 -18.13
N TYR A 49 -13.40 12.96 -17.97
CA TYR A 49 -12.94 12.18 -16.82
C TYR A 49 -12.20 10.94 -17.30
N ALA A 50 -11.15 10.55 -16.57
CA ALA A 50 -10.43 9.31 -16.81
C ALA A 50 -10.29 8.51 -15.51
N ALA A 51 -10.68 7.24 -15.51
CA ALA A 51 -10.37 6.29 -14.44
C ALA A 51 -9.24 5.38 -14.91
N VAL A 52 -8.15 5.35 -14.15
CA VAL A 52 -6.89 4.74 -14.59
C VAL A 52 -6.36 3.69 -13.60
N TRP A 53 -5.84 2.59 -14.17
CA TRP A 53 -5.06 1.60 -13.44
C TRP A 53 -3.86 1.17 -14.27
N LYS A 54 -2.65 1.52 -13.83
CA LYS A 54 -1.39 1.28 -14.55
C LYS A 54 -1.49 1.71 -16.04
N PRO A 55 -1.93 2.94 -16.36
CA PRO A 55 -2.10 3.38 -17.74
C PRO A 55 -0.73 3.41 -18.45
N LYS A 56 -0.73 3.19 -19.76
CA LYS A 56 0.48 3.38 -20.57
C LYS A 56 0.89 4.86 -20.54
N PRO A 57 2.18 5.17 -20.37
CA PRO A 57 2.67 6.55 -20.46
C PRO A 57 2.20 7.25 -21.74
N GLY A 58 1.75 8.49 -21.61
CA GLY A 58 1.24 9.30 -22.71
C GLY A 58 -0.20 9.02 -23.15
N ALA A 59 -0.83 7.96 -22.64
CA ALA A 59 -2.19 7.56 -23.07
C ALA A 59 -3.27 8.61 -22.77
N LEU A 60 -3.07 9.45 -21.76
CA LEU A 60 -4.03 10.50 -21.37
C LEU A 60 -3.99 11.74 -22.27
N ARG A 61 -2.91 11.95 -23.04
CA ARG A 61 -2.76 13.13 -23.93
C ARG A 61 -3.77 13.19 -25.05
N GLN A 62 -4.39 12.07 -25.40
CA GLN A 62 -5.41 12.02 -26.46
C GLN A 62 -6.72 12.73 -26.06
N PHE A 63 -6.91 13.11 -24.80
CA PHE A 63 -8.14 13.73 -24.30
C PHE A 63 -7.94 15.23 -24.02
N PRO A 64 -8.15 16.12 -25.01
CA PRO A 64 -7.82 17.54 -24.85
C PRO A 64 -8.77 18.30 -23.92
N LYS A 65 -9.92 17.69 -23.55
CA LYS A 65 -10.89 18.27 -22.61
C LYS A 65 -10.94 17.53 -21.27
N LEU A 66 -9.90 16.77 -20.95
CA LEU A 66 -9.80 16.06 -19.66
C LEU A 66 -9.77 17.06 -18.51
N GLU A 67 -10.55 16.82 -17.48
CA GLU A 67 -10.67 17.69 -16.31
C GLU A 67 -10.23 17.03 -15.02
N VAL A 68 -10.42 15.71 -14.85
CA VAL A 68 -10.01 14.99 -13.65
C VAL A 68 -9.55 13.58 -14.03
N ILE A 69 -8.48 13.14 -13.38
CA ILE A 69 -7.96 11.77 -13.44
C ILE A 69 -8.24 11.09 -12.10
N PHE A 70 -8.85 9.91 -12.11
CA PHE A 70 -9.09 9.07 -10.94
C PHE A 70 -8.20 7.83 -11.01
N ASN A 71 -7.24 7.70 -10.11
CA ASN A 71 -6.46 6.47 -9.97
C ASN A 71 -7.26 5.46 -9.14
N LEU A 72 -7.48 4.25 -9.67
CA LEU A 72 -8.33 3.22 -9.05
C LEU A 72 -7.70 2.53 -7.84
N GLY A 73 -6.51 2.97 -7.41
CA GLY A 73 -5.83 2.48 -6.20
C GLY A 73 -5.29 3.62 -5.34
N ALA A 74 -4.79 3.28 -4.16
CA ALA A 74 -4.20 4.25 -3.23
C ALA A 74 -2.84 4.78 -3.70
N GLY A 75 -2.02 3.93 -4.30
CA GLY A 75 -0.68 4.30 -4.78
C GLY A 75 -0.73 4.88 -6.18
N VAL A 76 -0.15 6.05 -6.36
CA VAL A 76 -0.19 6.84 -7.60
C VAL A 76 1.16 6.95 -8.31
N ASP A 77 2.18 6.30 -7.78
CA ASP A 77 3.56 6.36 -8.24
C ASP A 77 3.72 6.09 -9.75
N ALA A 78 3.03 5.08 -10.29
CA ALA A 78 3.06 4.77 -11.71
C ALA A 78 2.42 5.86 -12.59
N VAL A 79 1.40 6.57 -12.09
CA VAL A 79 0.73 7.65 -12.82
C VAL A 79 1.55 8.93 -12.77
N VAL A 80 2.08 9.27 -11.59
CA VAL A 80 2.89 10.48 -11.39
C VAL A 80 4.24 10.40 -12.12
N ALA A 81 4.76 9.18 -12.34
CA ALA A 81 6.00 8.98 -13.10
C ALA A 81 5.87 9.31 -14.60
N ASP A 82 4.66 9.45 -15.14
CA ASP A 82 4.44 9.86 -16.53
C ASP A 82 4.71 11.36 -16.68
N ALA A 83 5.87 11.71 -17.28
CA ALA A 83 6.25 13.09 -17.55
C ALA A 83 5.27 13.83 -18.51
N THR A 84 4.37 13.10 -19.17
CA THR A 84 3.37 13.65 -20.09
C THR A 84 1.98 13.75 -19.49
N LEU A 85 1.85 13.50 -18.18
CA LEU A 85 0.58 13.54 -17.46
C LEU A 85 -0.08 14.93 -17.62
N PRO A 86 -1.34 15.03 -18.09
CA PRO A 86 -2.05 16.29 -18.21
C PRO A 86 -2.11 17.06 -16.89
N ASP A 87 -2.02 18.40 -16.94
CA ASP A 87 -2.07 19.25 -15.77
C ASP A 87 -3.50 19.49 -15.28
N VAL A 88 -4.12 18.40 -14.79
CA VAL A 88 -5.46 18.38 -14.20
C VAL A 88 -5.41 17.65 -12.87
N PRO A 89 -6.37 17.83 -11.95
CA PRO A 89 -6.40 17.11 -10.68
C PRO A 89 -6.28 15.58 -10.88
N LEU A 90 -5.38 14.97 -10.10
CA LEU A 90 -5.25 13.53 -9.95
C LEU A 90 -5.81 13.15 -8.59
N VAL A 91 -6.88 12.37 -8.58
CA VAL A 91 -7.54 11.86 -7.37
C VAL A 91 -7.14 10.41 -7.15
N ARG A 92 -6.72 10.07 -5.95
CA ARG A 92 -6.49 8.67 -5.54
C ARG A 92 -7.71 8.09 -4.83
N VAL A 93 -7.90 6.79 -4.95
CA VAL A 93 -8.91 6.11 -4.15
C VAL A 93 -8.42 5.98 -2.69
N ALA A 94 -9.23 6.47 -1.76
CA ALA A 94 -9.03 6.35 -0.32
C ALA A 94 -10.39 6.05 0.34
N VAL A 95 -10.91 4.86 0.06
CA VAL A 95 -12.17 4.37 0.64
C VAL A 95 -11.91 3.64 1.95
N ASP A 96 -12.89 3.65 2.85
CA ASP A 96 -12.79 2.97 4.15
C ASP A 96 -12.50 1.49 4.02
N ASP A 97 -13.05 0.81 3.00
CA ASP A 97 -12.81 -0.61 2.73
C ASP A 97 -11.31 -0.90 2.55
N LEU A 98 -10.60 -0.09 1.76
CA LEU A 98 -9.15 -0.21 1.57
C LEU A 98 -8.39 -0.02 2.89
N THR A 99 -8.80 0.96 3.69
CA THR A 99 -8.15 1.24 4.98
C THR A 99 -8.31 0.08 5.94
N ARG A 100 -9.52 -0.48 6.05
CA ARG A 100 -9.83 -1.61 6.93
C ARG A 100 -9.06 -2.86 6.52
N ARG A 101 -9.04 -3.21 5.23
CA ARG A 101 -8.30 -4.38 4.71
C ARG A 101 -6.79 -4.28 4.97
N MET A 102 -6.20 -3.10 4.74
CA MET A 102 -4.80 -2.87 5.08
C MET A 102 -4.54 -3.04 6.58
N THR A 103 -5.44 -2.54 7.41
CA THR A 103 -5.33 -2.69 8.87
C THR A 103 -5.45 -4.15 9.30
N GLU A 104 -6.39 -4.91 8.71
CA GLU A 104 -6.52 -6.37 8.94
C GLU A 104 -5.23 -7.10 8.57
N TYR A 105 -4.64 -6.80 7.40
CA TYR A 105 -3.39 -7.39 6.96
C TYR A 105 -2.24 -7.10 7.94
N VAL A 106 -2.05 -5.85 8.31
CA VAL A 106 -1.00 -5.43 9.24
C VAL A 106 -1.18 -6.09 10.60
N VAL A 107 -2.38 -6.05 11.15
CA VAL A 107 -2.71 -6.65 12.47
C VAL A 107 -2.47 -8.16 12.45
N MET A 108 -2.95 -8.86 11.41
CA MET A 108 -2.74 -10.30 11.24
C MET A 108 -1.26 -10.65 11.29
N HIS A 109 -0.43 -9.97 10.49
CA HIS A 109 0.99 -10.30 10.42
C HIS A 109 1.78 -9.90 11.67
N VAL A 110 1.45 -8.78 12.31
CA VAL A 110 2.04 -8.43 13.62
C VAL A 110 1.69 -9.50 14.66
N LEU A 111 0.43 -9.96 14.70
CA LEU A 111 -0.01 -11.03 15.61
C LEU A 111 0.65 -12.37 15.26
N MET A 112 0.82 -12.73 13.99
CA MET A 112 1.52 -13.95 13.57
C MET A 112 2.96 -13.97 14.09
N HIS A 113 3.71 -12.88 13.95
CA HIS A 113 5.07 -12.77 14.50
C HIS A 113 5.08 -12.75 16.03
N HIS A 114 4.22 -11.95 16.65
CA HIS A 114 4.07 -11.88 18.10
C HIS A 114 3.76 -13.25 18.72
N ARG A 115 2.84 -14.02 18.11
CA ARG A 115 2.42 -15.35 18.59
C ARG A 115 3.29 -16.48 18.06
N ARG A 116 4.41 -16.18 17.36
CA ARG A 116 5.38 -17.15 16.84
C ARG A 116 4.75 -18.19 15.91
N GLN A 117 3.77 -17.78 15.10
CA GLN A 117 3.01 -18.70 14.23
C GLN A 117 3.91 -19.52 13.30
N GLY A 118 4.92 -18.90 12.69
CA GLY A 118 5.87 -19.61 11.83
C GLY A 118 6.62 -20.73 12.55
N TYR A 119 7.04 -20.51 13.81
CA TYR A 119 7.65 -21.56 14.62
C TYR A 119 6.69 -22.71 14.87
N TYR A 120 5.42 -22.44 15.23
CA TYR A 120 4.44 -23.48 15.49
C TYR A 120 4.00 -24.23 14.23
N THR A 121 3.94 -23.56 13.08
CA THR A 121 3.71 -24.23 11.78
C THR A 121 4.84 -25.23 11.48
N GLY A 122 6.09 -24.84 11.69
CA GLY A 122 7.23 -25.75 11.56
C GLY A 122 7.20 -26.89 12.58
N SER A 123 6.86 -26.62 13.83
CA SER A 123 6.72 -27.63 14.88
C SER A 123 5.62 -28.63 14.55
N GLN A 124 4.48 -28.17 14.04
CA GLN A 124 3.38 -29.02 13.58
C GLN A 124 3.80 -29.94 12.43
N HIS A 125 4.49 -29.37 11.42
CA HIS A 125 5.00 -30.14 10.29
C HIS A 125 5.95 -31.26 10.75
N ASN A 126 6.82 -30.96 11.70
CA ASN A 126 7.80 -31.91 12.25
C ASN A 126 7.26 -32.78 13.39
N ARG A 127 5.96 -32.64 13.75
CA ARG A 127 5.30 -33.37 14.86
C ARG A 127 6.02 -33.18 16.20
N VAL A 128 6.52 -31.97 16.46
CA VAL A 128 7.25 -31.65 17.71
C VAL A 128 6.36 -30.80 18.63
N TRP A 129 6.11 -31.28 19.84
CA TRP A 129 5.41 -30.54 20.87
C TRP A 129 6.42 -29.72 21.69
N ALA A 130 6.67 -28.47 21.28
CA ALA A 130 7.68 -27.62 21.88
C ALA A 130 7.13 -26.20 22.18
N PRO A 131 6.51 -26.01 23.36
CA PRO A 131 5.96 -24.70 23.72
C PRO A 131 7.07 -23.66 23.89
N LYS A 132 6.79 -22.42 23.46
CA LYS A 132 7.62 -21.24 23.68
C LYS A 132 6.91 -20.26 24.60
N LEU A 133 7.67 -19.53 25.39
CA LEU A 133 7.14 -18.43 26.20
C LEU A 133 6.43 -17.41 25.29
N GLN A 134 5.22 -17.05 25.66
CA GLN A 134 4.42 -16.03 25.00
C GLN A 134 4.47 -14.73 25.81
N TRP A 135 4.85 -13.65 25.16
CA TRP A 135 4.87 -12.31 25.75
C TRP A 135 3.50 -11.66 25.64
N ALA A 136 3.20 -10.67 26.48
CA ALA A 136 2.02 -9.84 26.30
C ALA A 136 2.23 -8.83 25.15
N ALA A 137 1.15 -8.33 24.56
CA ALA A 137 1.25 -7.34 23.49
C ALA A 137 2.06 -6.10 23.91
N ARG A 138 1.89 -5.63 25.15
CA ARG A 138 2.62 -4.49 25.72
C ARG A 138 4.14 -4.67 25.79
N ASP A 139 4.62 -5.91 25.69
CA ASP A 139 6.05 -6.23 25.74
C ASP A 139 6.70 -6.20 24.34
N LEU A 140 5.93 -5.86 23.30
CA LEU A 140 6.37 -5.78 21.92
C LEU A 140 6.19 -4.37 21.36
N ARG A 141 7.27 -3.78 20.84
CA ARG A 141 7.32 -2.43 20.29
C ARG A 141 7.10 -2.49 18.77
N VAL A 142 5.98 -1.94 18.32
CA VAL A 142 5.63 -1.89 16.89
C VAL A 142 5.87 -0.48 16.36
N GLY A 143 6.69 -0.35 15.32
CA GLY A 143 6.93 0.89 14.61
C GLY A 143 6.19 0.91 13.28
N VAL A 144 5.39 1.93 13.02
CA VAL A 144 4.69 2.13 11.74
C VAL A 144 5.36 3.27 10.97
N MET A 145 6.02 2.95 9.84
CA MET A 145 6.55 3.95 8.91
C MET A 145 5.47 4.34 7.90
N GLY A 146 5.07 5.61 7.92
CA GLY A 146 4.00 6.14 7.07
C GLY A 146 2.70 6.34 7.86
N LEU A 147 2.53 7.53 8.47
CA LEU A 147 1.32 7.93 9.22
C LEU A 147 0.29 8.65 8.34
N GLY A 148 0.10 8.18 7.10
CA GLY A 148 -1.03 8.53 6.25
C GLY A 148 -2.33 7.89 6.74
N VAL A 149 -3.38 7.85 5.90
CA VAL A 149 -4.69 7.27 6.27
C VAL A 149 -4.52 5.83 6.75
N LEU A 150 -3.87 4.97 5.95
CA LEU A 150 -3.70 3.53 6.24
C LEU A 150 -2.85 3.28 7.49
N GLY A 151 -1.68 3.92 7.58
CA GLY A 151 -0.77 3.69 8.70
C GLY A 151 -1.27 4.25 10.03
N ARG A 152 -2.03 5.34 9.99
CA ARG A 152 -2.68 5.89 11.19
C ARG A 152 -3.70 4.91 11.76
N ASP A 153 -4.57 4.37 10.91
CA ASP A 153 -5.59 3.41 11.32
C ASP A 153 -4.96 2.13 11.88
N ALA A 154 -4.01 1.55 11.16
CA ALA A 154 -3.27 0.37 11.60
C ALA A 154 -2.57 0.59 12.95
N ALA A 155 -1.89 1.73 13.14
CA ALA A 155 -1.23 2.07 14.40
C ALA A 155 -2.22 2.16 15.56
N GLN A 156 -3.37 2.80 15.36
CA GLN A 156 -4.40 2.92 16.38
C GLN A 156 -5.05 1.57 16.75
N VAL A 157 -5.28 0.69 15.78
CA VAL A 157 -5.82 -0.64 16.05
C VAL A 157 -4.80 -1.49 16.81
N LEU A 158 -3.52 -1.49 16.43
CA LEU A 158 -2.46 -2.18 17.14
C LEU A 158 -2.33 -1.68 18.62
N ALA A 159 -2.42 -0.37 18.82
CA ALA A 159 -2.41 0.20 20.18
C ALA A 159 -3.62 -0.24 21.00
N ARG A 160 -4.81 -0.34 20.39
CA ARG A 160 -6.03 -0.87 21.06
C ARG A 160 -5.90 -2.34 21.44
N ILE A 161 -5.14 -3.14 20.69
CA ILE A 161 -4.80 -4.53 21.05
C ILE A 161 -3.85 -4.57 22.25
N GLY A 162 -3.13 -3.48 22.52
CA GLY A 162 -2.24 -3.32 23.67
C GLY A 162 -0.75 -3.34 23.31
N PHE A 163 -0.36 -3.27 22.03
CA PHE A 163 1.05 -3.12 21.63
C PHE A 163 1.59 -1.74 22.01
N ASP A 164 2.90 -1.66 22.28
CA ASP A 164 3.63 -0.39 22.42
C ASP A 164 3.93 0.17 21.03
N VAL A 165 3.06 1.05 20.51
CA VAL A 165 3.10 1.52 19.13
C VAL A 165 3.71 2.91 19.02
N ALA A 166 4.62 3.06 18.04
CA ALA A 166 5.10 4.36 17.57
C ALA A 166 4.93 4.49 16.06
N GLY A 167 4.88 5.72 15.58
CA GLY A 167 4.83 5.98 14.15
C GLY A 167 5.89 6.97 13.69
N TRP A 168 6.37 6.83 12.44
CA TRP A 168 7.27 7.77 11.81
C TRP A 168 6.73 8.25 10.46
N SER A 169 6.94 9.51 10.16
CA SER A 169 6.65 10.10 8.86
C SER A 169 7.66 11.21 8.51
N ASN A 170 7.83 11.50 7.23
CA ASN A 170 8.77 12.54 6.79
C ASN A 170 8.40 13.92 7.35
N THR A 171 7.11 14.24 7.42
CA THR A 171 6.59 15.47 8.02
C THR A 171 5.95 15.19 9.37
N PRO A 172 6.01 16.14 10.34
CA PRO A 172 5.35 15.96 11.64
C PRO A 172 3.88 15.59 11.52
N LYS A 173 3.47 14.60 12.28
CA LYS A 173 2.08 14.15 12.41
C LYS A 173 1.72 14.01 13.89
N SER A 174 0.43 14.12 14.18
CA SER A 174 -0.12 13.82 15.50
C SER A 174 -1.20 12.76 15.35
N VAL A 175 -1.04 11.67 16.09
CA VAL A 175 -2.02 10.57 16.14
C VAL A 175 -2.33 10.29 17.61
N PRO A 176 -3.60 10.42 18.04
CA PRO A 176 -3.96 10.21 19.44
C PRO A 176 -3.49 8.85 19.96
N GLY A 177 -2.80 8.84 21.10
CA GLY A 177 -2.31 7.62 21.75
C GLY A 177 -1.07 6.98 21.12
N ILE A 178 -0.46 7.59 20.08
CA ILE A 178 0.72 7.07 19.39
C ILE A 178 1.89 8.05 19.55
N ALA A 179 3.06 7.54 19.94
CA ALA A 179 4.30 8.30 19.90
C ALA A 179 4.70 8.56 18.45
N CYS A 180 4.70 9.84 18.03
CA CYS A 180 4.98 10.22 16.64
C CYS A 180 6.39 10.82 16.52
N TYR A 181 7.16 10.30 15.56
CA TYR A 181 8.48 10.75 15.17
C TYR A 181 8.44 11.34 13.77
N ALA A 182 9.32 12.30 13.47
CA ALA A 182 9.33 12.94 12.17
C ALA A 182 10.75 13.14 11.62
N GLY A 183 10.91 13.06 10.31
CA GLY A 183 12.13 13.39 9.59
C GLY A 183 13.42 12.89 10.25
N PRO A 184 14.23 13.80 10.86
CA PRO A 184 15.52 13.46 11.46
C PRO A 184 15.47 12.45 12.61
N GLN A 185 14.32 12.25 13.24
CA GLN A 185 14.14 11.33 14.37
C GLN A 185 14.00 9.86 13.93
N LEU A 186 14.27 9.55 12.65
CA LEU A 186 14.21 8.16 12.14
C LEU A 186 15.07 7.21 12.98
N GLY A 187 16.27 7.62 13.39
CA GLY A 187 17.16 6.78 14.20
C GLY A 187 16.56 6.42 15.55
N GLU A 188 15.98 7.37 16.26
CA GLU A 188 15.32 7.18 17.56
C GLU A 188 14.08 6.24 17.41
N PHE A 189 13.30 6.44 16.37
CA PHE A 189 12.15 5.60 16.05
C PHE A 189 12.58 4.14 15.80
N LEU A 190 13.62 3.92 15.00
CA LEU A 190 14.11 2.57 14.67
C LEU A 190 14.69 1.87 15.92
N ALA A 191 15.47 2.58 16.73
CA ALA A 191 16.13 2.01 17.91
C ALA A 191 15.16 1.42 18.96
N ARG A 192 13.91 1.87 18.96
CA ARG A 192 12.86 1.32 19.82
C ARG A 192 11.91 0.33 19.13
N THR A 193 12.17 -0.09 17.89
CA THR A 193 11.22 -0.87 17.07
C THR A 193 11.62 -2.33 16.98
N ASP A 194 10.77 -3.24 17.46
CA ASP A 194 10.92 -4.71 17.33
C ASP A 194 10.26 -5.22 16.03
N VAL A 195 9.10 -4.68 15.67
CA VAL A 195 8.40 -4.99 14.42
C VAL A 195 8.21 -3.70 13.63
N LEU A 196 8.86 -3.61 12.47
CA LEU A 196 8.77 -2.45 11.59
C LEU A 196 7.73 -2.71 10.49
N VAL A 197 6.63 -1.97 10.52
CA VAL A 197 5.60 -1.98 9.46
C VAL A 197 5.85 -0.80 8.53
N CYS A 198 6.02 -1.05 7.24
CA CYS A 198 6.22 -0.02 6.22
C CYS A 198 4.99 0.14 5.34
N LEU A 199 4.38 1.33 5.42
CA LEU A 199 3.23 1.79 4.61
C LEU A 199 3.54 3.14 3.95
N LEU A 200 4.82 3.40 3.68
CA LEU A 200 5.26 4.61 2.98
C LEU A 200 4.85 4.61 1.51
N PRO A 201 4.58 5.78 0.92
CA PRO A 201 4.53 5.91 -0.53
C PRO A 201 5.95 5.76 -1.12
N LEU A 202 6.04 5.29 -2.36
CA LEU A 202 7.29 5.26 -3.10
C LEU A 202 7.54 6.64 -3.72
N THR A 203 8.58 7.30 -3.24
CA THR A 203 9.06 8.60 -3.72
C THR A 203 10.58 8.52 -3.91
N PRO A 204 11.23 9.50 -4.57
CA PRO A 204 12.69 9.55 -4.64
C PRO A 204 13.36 9.49 -3.26
N GLN A 205 12.75 10.07 -2.21
CA GLN A 205 13.27 10.10 -0.85
C GLN A 205 13.07 8.80 -0.07
N THR A 206 12.06 8.00 -0.42
CA THR A 206 11.74 6.74 0.28
C THR A 206 12.25 5.51 -0.44
N ARG A 207 12.70 5.65 -1.70
CA ARG A 207 13.26 4.54 -2.50
C ARG A 207 14.41 3.89 -1.76
N GLY A 208 14.35 2.57 -1.58
CA GLY A 208 15.37 1.79 -0.90
C GLY A 208 15.56 2.12 0.57
N ILE A 209 14.57 2.72 1.23
CA ILE A 209 14.65 3.05 2.67
C ILE A 209 14.74 1.81 3.56
N LEU A 210 14.15 0.68 3.11
CA LEU A 210 14.27 -0.62 3.76
C LEU A 210 15.54 -1.31 3.26
N ASN A 211 16.66 -1.00 3.89
CA ASN A 211 17.99 -1.48 3.55
C ASN A 211 18.76 -1.87 4.83
N ARG A 212 19.94 -2.46 4.67
CA ARG A 212 20.79 -2.88 5.80
C ARG A 212 21.03 -1.76 6.81
N LYS A 213 21.32 -0.54 6.37
CA LYS A 213 21.57 0.60 7.28
C LYS A 213 20.37 0.93 8.16
N THR A 214 19.17 0.71 7.66
CA THR A 214 17.91 0.86 8.40
C THR A 214 17.72 -0.31 9.36
N PHE A 215 17.97 -1.54 8.91
CA PHE A 215 17.79 -2.74 9.72
C PHE A 215 18.81 -2.82 10.86
N ASP A 216 20.03 -2.36 10.67
CA ASP A 216 21.07 -2.29 11.72
C ASP A 216 20.69 -1.38 12.89
N LYS A 217 19.79 -0.41 12.66
CA LYS A 217 19.30 0.52 13.69
C LYS A 217 18.10 0.00 14.48
N LEU A 218 17.46 -1.09 14.05
CA LEU A 218 16.33 -1.68 14.76
C LEU A 218 16.74 -2.24 16.12
N ALA A 219 15.78 -2.31 17.03
CA ALA A 219 16.01 -2.79 18.38
C ALA A 219 16.58 -4.23 18.41
N ARG A 220 17.58 -4.47 19.28
CA ARG A 220 18.24 -5.78 19.45
C ARG A 220 17.84 -6.48 20.75
N ASP A 221 17.25 -5.76 21.68
CA ASP A 221 16.82 -6.21 23.01
C ASP A 221 15.38 -6.74 23.03
N GLY A 222 14.76 -6.86 21.85
CA GLY A 222 13.36 -7.29 21.70
C GLY A 222 13.13 -8.77 21.99
N LYS A 223 11.86 -9.16 22.11
CA LYS A 223 11.40 -10.49 22.58
C LYS A 223 11.28 -11.54 21.47
N LEU A 224 11.46 -11.18 20.20
CA LEU A 224 11.28 -12.07 19.06
C LEU A 224 12.55 -12.79 18.61
N GLY A 225 13.71 -12.47 19.23
CA GLY A 225 15.02 -13.03 18.84
C GLY A 225 15.70 -12.22 17.73
N GLY A 226 15.19 -11.05 17.42
CA GLY A 226 15.64 -10.07 16.44
C GLY A 226 14.46 -9.30 15.88
N PRO A 227 14.71 -8.17 15.20
CA PRO A 227 13.66 -7.37 14.62
C PRO A 227 13.01 -8.06 13.41
N VAL A 228 11.75 -7.67 13.16
CA VAL A 228 10.93 -8.17 12.07
C VAL A 228 10.52 -7.00 11.17
N ILE A 229 10.45 -7.21 9.87
CA ILE A 229 9.91 -6.23 8.93
C ILE A 229 8.62 -6.73 8.28
N ILE A 230 7.69 -5.81 8.04
CA ILE A 230 6.45 -6.03 7.28
C ILE A 230 6.38 -4.91 6.23
N ASN A 231 6.47 -5.25 4.95
CA ASN A 231 6.33 -4.26 3.87
C ASN A 231 5.06 -4.53 3.07
N ALA A 232 4.05 -3.65 3.23
CA ALA A 232 2.84 -3.60 2.43
C ALA A 232 2.67 -2.22 1.75
N GLY A 233 3.77 -1.50 1.54
CA GLY A 233 3.82 -0.24 0.79
C GLY A 233 4.10 -0.47 -0.70
N ARG A 234 5.37 -0.49 -1.08
CA ARG A 234 5.83 -0.71 -2.46
C ARG A 234 7.13 -1.50 -2.47
N GLY A 235 7.34 -2.33 -3.51
CA GLY A 235 8.59 -3.08 -3.67
C GLY A 235 9.82 -2.19 -3.79
N GLY A 236 9.71 -1.05 -4.47
CA GLY A 236 10.81 -0.09 -4.58
C GLY A 236 11.26 0.60 -3.27
N LEU A 237 10.56 0.38 -2.16
CA LEU A 237 10.98 0.83 -0.82
C LEU A 237 12.07 -0.08 -0.24
N GLN A 238 12.18 -1.33 -0.69
CA GLN A 238 13.09 -2.34 -0.17
C GLN A 238 14.28 -2.58 -1.09
N VAL A 239 15.42 -2.93 -0.49
CA VAL A 239 16.59 -3.49 -1.13
C VAL A 239 16.56 -5.00 -0.84
N GLU A 240 16.15 -5.79 -1.84
CA GLU A 240 15.85 -7.23 -1.68
C GLU A 240 17.08 -8.04 -1.22
N ASP A 241 18.25 -7.75 -1.80
CA ASP A 241 19.51 -8.38 -1.40
C ASP A 241 19.89 -8.09 0.06
N ASP A 242 19.61 -6.87 0.54
CA ASP A 242 19.84 -6.51 1.94
C ASP A 242 18.89 -7.25 2.88
N ILE A 243 17.63 -7.44 2.48
CA ILE A 243 16.67 -8.23 3.27
C ILE A 243 17.15 -9.68 3.38
N LEU A 244 17.50 -10.32 2.26
CA LEU A 244 17.99 -11.71 2.25
C LEU A 244 19.25 -11.84 3.13
N GLY A 245 20.25 -11.00 2.89
CA GLY A 245 21.48 -11.02 3.68
C GLY A 245 21.25 -10.79 5.18
N CYS A 246 20.30 -9.90 5.55
CA CYS A 246 19.96 -9.65 6.95
C CYS A 246 19.17 -10.79 7.60
N LEU A 247 18.38 -11.53 6.83
CA LEU A 247 17.70 -12.74 7.31
C LEU A 247 18.71 -13.89 7.51
N ASP A 248 19.67 -14.04 6.61
CA ASP A 248 20.71 -15.08 6.69
C ASP A 248 21.64 -14.87 7.86
N ASP A 249 22.15 -13.66 8.08
CA ASP A 249 23.08 -13.35 9.15
C ASP A 249 22.40 -13.09 10.52
N GLY A 250 21.05 -13.11 10.57
CA GLY A 250 20.28 -12.92 11.80
C GLY A 250 20.08 -11.46 12.20
N THR A 251 20.46 -10.50 11.37
CA THR A 251 20.15 -9.07 11.55
C THR A 251 18.64 -8.86 11.59
N LEU A 252 17.88 -9.62 10.79
CA LEU A 252 16.43 -9.74 10.85
C LEU A 252 16.02 -11.15 11.30
N ALA A 253 15.04 -11.22 12.19
CA ALA A 253 14.46 -12.50 12.62
C ALA A 253 13.46 -13.06 11.60
N ALA A 254 12.72 -12.18 10.91
CA ALA A 254 11.74 -12.55 9.89
C ALA A 254 11.36 -11.34 9.02
N ALA A 255 10.76 -11.61 7.87
CA ALA A 255 10.16 -10.62 6.99
C ALA A 255 8.78 -11.07 6.49
N THR A 256 7.83 -10.14 6.40
CA THR A 256 6.57 -10.29 5.67
C THR A 256 6.54 -9.29 4.52
N LEU A 257 6.40 -9.78 3.29
CA LEU A 257 6.49 -8.97 2.09
C LEU A 257 5.26 -9.19 1.21
N ASP A 258 4.48 -8.12 1.00
CA ASP A 258 3.33 -8.12 0.08
C ASP A 258 3.71 -7.58 -1.30
N VAL A 259 4.87 -6.90 -1.40
CA VAL A 259 5.29 -6.15 -2.59
C VAL A 259 6.75 -6.44 -2.94
N PHE A 260 7.07 -6.36 -4.25
CA PHE A 260 8.38 -6.72 -4.77
C PHE A 260 8.88 -5.73 -5.82
N GLY A 261 10.18 -5.69 -6.05
CA GLY A 261 10.81 -4.88 -7.08
C GLY A 261 10.35 -5.24 -8.49
N THR A 262 10.11 -6.53 -8.73
CA THR A 262 9.50 -7.07 -9.94
C THR A 262 8.24 -7.84 -9.59
N GLU A 263 7.11 -7.47 -10.20
CA GLU A 263 5.81 -8.10 -10.00
C GLU A 263 5.18 -8.51 -11.34
N PRO A 264 4.70 -9.76 -11.49
CA PRO A 264 4.72 -10.86 -10.51
C PRO A 264 6.13 -11.25 -10.07
N LEU A 265 6.27 -11.71 -8.80
CA LEU A 265 7.54 -12.19 -8.28
C LEU A 265 8.07 -13.35 -9.16
N PRO A 266 9.29 -13.26 -9.72
CA PRO A 266 9.86 -14.33 -10.55
C PRO A 266 9.88 -15.68 -9.83
N ALA A 267 9.62 -16.76 -10.58
CA ALA A 267 9.53 -18.11 -10.02
C ALA A 267 10.84 -18.63 -9.41
N ASP A 268 11.97 -18.07 -9.82
CA ASP A 268 13.32 -18.36 -9.32
C ASP A 268 13.76 -17.46 -8.17
N SER A 269 12.90 -16.55 -7.71
CA SER A 269 13.23 -15.68 -6.60
C SER A 269 13.53 -16.47 -5.32
N PRO A 270 14.65 -16.15 -4.62
CA PRO A 270 15.02 -16.82 -3.38
C PRO A 270 14.01 -16.62 -2.24
N PHE A 271 13.18 -15.59 -2.30
CA PHE A 271 12.15 -15.36 -1.32
C PHE A 271 11.12 -16.50 -1.20
N TRP A 272 10.83 -17.23 -2.30
CA TRP A 272 9.88 -18.33 -2.28
C TRP A 272 10.25 -19.46 -1.30
N ALA A 273 11.52 -19.75 -1.19
CA ALA A 273 12.04 -20.86 -0.38
C ALA A 273 12.59 -20.42 0.98
N HIS A 274 12.68 -19.11 1.25
CA HIS A 274 13.33 -18.61 2.45
C HIS A 274 12.47 -18.85 3.70
N PRO A 275 12.94 -19.63 4.71
CA PRO A 275 12.10 -20.10 5.83
C PRO A 275 11.64 -19.01 6.80
N LYS A 276 12.29 -17.83 6.77
CA LYS A 276 11.95 -16.67 7.62
C LYS A 276 11.10 -15.62 6.87
N VAL A 277 10.65 -15.92 5.64
CA VAL A 277 9.86 -14.99 4.82
C VAL A 277 8.42 -15.48 4.71
N THR A 278 7.48 -14.56 4.88
CA THR A 278 6.07 -14.75 4.55
C THR A 278 5.75 -13.85 3.36
N LEU A 279 5.13 -14.41 2.32
CA LEU A 279 4.79 -13.70 1.09
C LEU A 279 3.28 -13.56 0.93
N SER A 280 2.85 -12.46 0.30
CA SER A 280 1.54 -12.31 -0.31
C SER A 280 1.66 -11.57 -1.65
N PRO A 281 0.75 -11.82 -2.62
CA PRO A 281 0.95 -11.37 -4.00
C PRO A 281 0.35 -9.97 -4.25
N HIS A 282 0.81 -8.94 -3.51
CA HIS A 282 0.37 -7.55 -3.60
C HIS A 282 -1.15 -7.42 -3.42
N ASN A 283 -1.69 -8.10 -2.41
CA ASN A 283 -3.12 -8.13 -2.11
C ASN A 283 -3.45 -7.77 -0.65
N ALA A 284 -2.52 -7.15 0.08
CA ALA A 284 -2.72 -6.71 1.46
C ALA A 284 -4.00 -5.87 1.66
N ALA A 285 -4.41 -5.13 0.62
CA ALA A 285 -5.65 -4.35 0.63
C ALA A 285 -6.31 -4.42 -0.75
N ASP A 286 -6.76 -5.61 -1.14
CA ASP A 286 -7.54 -5.83 -2.36
C ASP A 286 -8.94 -5.26 -2.17
N THR A 287 -9.08 -3.99 -2.53
CA THR A 287 -10.29 -3.19 -2.32
C THR A 287 -11.42 -3.65 -3.22
N ASP A 288 -12.65 -3.62 -2.71
CA ASP A 288 -13.85 -3.92 -3.49
C ASP A 288 -13.99 -2.95 -4.69
N PRO A 289 -13.93 -3.46 -5.94
CA PRO A 289 -14.09 -2.62 -7.12
C PRO A 289 -15.45 -1.92 -7.21
N ASP A 290 -16.49 -2.45 -6.60
CA ASP A 290 -17.80 -1.80 -6.55
C ASP A 290 -17.75 -0.55 -5.67
N ALA A 291 -17.11 -0.61 -4.51
CA ALA A 291 -16.89 0.55 -3.64
C ALA A 291 -16.04 1.64 -4.33
N ILE A 292 -15.01 1.23 -5.07
CA ILE A 292 -14.19 2.16 -5.86
C ILE A 292 -15.02 2.87 -6.92
N SER A 293 -15.86 2.14 -7.68
CA SER A 293 -16.66 2.71 -8.76
C SER A 293 -17.70 3.71 -8.24
N VAL A 294 -18.32 3.42 -7.10
CA VAL A 294 -19.24 4.33 -6.41
C VAL A 294 -18.50 5.60 -5.97
N TYR A 295 -17.34 5.46 -5.30
CA TYR A 295 -16.54 6.60 -4.88
C TYR A 295 -16.17 7.53 -6.04
N VAL A 296 -15.71 6.98 -7.19
CA VAL A 296 -15.37 7.78 -8.37
C VAL A 296 -16.60 8.50 -8.93
N ALA A 297 -17.75 7.81 -9.01
CA ALA A 297 -19.00 8.41 -9.47
C ALA A 297 -19.46 9.58 -8.57
N GLU A 298 -19.35 9.42 -7.25
CA GLU A 298 -19.67 10.47 -6.27
C GLU A 298 -18.72 11.67 -6.40
N GLN A 299 -17.41 11.44 -6.60
CA GLN A 299 -16.44 12.51 -6.81
C GLN A 299 -16.71 13.28 -8.12
N ILE A 300 -17.09 12.60 -9.21
CA ILE A 300 -17.48 13.26 -10.45
C ILE A 300 -18.75 14.10 -10.23
N ALA A 301 -19.75 13.56 -9.57
CA ALA A 301 -21.00 14.28 -9.30
C ALA A 301 -20.77 15.51 -8.39
N ALA A 302 -19.91 15.39 -7.38
CA ALA A 302 -19.51 16.51 -6.50
C ALA A 302 -18.78 17.60 -7.30
N PHE A 303 -17.82 17.21 -8.14
CA PHE A 303 -17.08 18.13 -9.00
C PHE A 303 -17.98 18.90 -9.97
N GLU A 304 -18.96 18.22 -10.59
CA GLU A 304 -19.95 18.86 -11.47
C GLU A 304 -20.87 19.85 -10.75
N ARG A 305 -21.04 19.71 -9.43
CA ARG A 305 -21.75 20.70 -8.59
C ARG A 305 -20.86 21.86 -8.12
N GLY A 306 -19.56 21.85 -8.49
CA GLY A 306 -18.58 22.84 -8.04
C GLY A 306 -18.05 22.59 -6.62
N GLU A 307 -18.26 21.39 -6.08
CA GLU A 307 -17.71 20.98 -4.79
C GLU A 307 -16.23 20.55 -4.93
N PRO A 308 -15.41 20.70 -3.87
CA PRO A 308 -14.01 20.33 -3.93
C PRO A 308 -13.82 18.81 -4.04
N LEU A 309 -12.90 18.37 -4.91
CA LEU A 309 -12.46 16.98 -4.98
C LEU A 309 -11.74 16.58 -3.69
N GLN A 310 -11.97 15.36 -3.23
CA GLN A 310 -11.26 14.77 -2.09
C GLN A 310 -10.06 13.95 -2.57
N ASN A 311 -9.07 13.77 -1.69
CA ASN A 311 -7.89 12.94 -1.93
C ASN A 311 -7.11 13.30 -3.21
N VAL A 312 -7.08 14.59 -3.54
CA VAL A 312 -6.26 15.12 -4.63
C VAL A 312 -4.78 14.93 -4.28
N VAL A 313 -4.05 14.38 -5.21
CA VAL A 313 -2.60 14.10 -5.07
C VAL A 313 -1.82 15.40 -5.22
N ASP A 314 -0.94 15.70 -4.28
CA ASP A 314 0.08 16.71 -4.48
C ASP A 314 1.20 16.13 -5.37
N ARG A 315 1.26 16.57 -6.61
CA ARG A 315 2.25 16.09 -7.59
C ARG A 315 3.69 16.40 -7.23
N LYS A 316 3.94 17.41 -6.38
CA LYS A 316 5.29 17.77 -5.94
C LYS A 316 5.82 16.77 -4.92
N THR A 317 4.96 16.30 -4.05
CA THR A 317 5.31 15.30 -3.04
C THR A 317 5.11 13.86 -3.55
N GLY A 318 4.29 13.66 -4.59
CA GLY A 318 4.02 12.37 -5.21
C GLY A 318 2.98 11.52 -4.47
N TYR A 319 2.18 12.10 -3.54
CA TYR A 319 1.15 11.38 -2.79
C TYR A 319 0.04 12.26 -2.24
#